data_3007d55971287c388321418b297d8123
#
_entry.id   3007d55971287c388321418b297d8123
#
_cell.length_a   1.000
_cell.length_b   1.000
_cell.length_c   1.000
_cell.angle_alpha   90.00
_cell.angle_beta   90.00
_cell.angle_gamma   90.00
#
_symmetry.space_group_name_H-M   'P 1'
#
loop_
_entity.id
_entity.type
_entity.pdbx_description
1 polymer ?
#
loop_
_entity_poly.entity_id
_entity_poly.type
_entity_poly.pdbx_seq_one_letter_code
_entity_poly.pdbx_strand_id
1 'polypeptide(L)'
;MKTMNVFKALALAVITLVNLLNTQAMAQNNFITNEEVKNNLVVSRTIYKQDGNYLHNHMHYEFTYDEQNRLISKTASKWDGTVDKWIPYFQMTYRYEANEVIMSYARWSESQETFSKDKKETVYELNENNIPVACHQVTGIPALIAERR
;
A
#
# COMPACT_ATOMS: atom_id res chain seq x y z
N MET A 1 -15.77 -16.61 -26.75
CA MET A 1 -15.55 -16.70 -25.28
C MET A 1 -14.70 -15.50 -24.88
N LYS A 2 -15.27 -14.56 -24.13
CA LYS A 2 -14.51 -13.40 -23.64
C LYS A 2 -13.58 -13.89 -22.52
N THR A 3 -12.28 -13.87 -22.77
CA THR A 3 -11.28 -13.96 -21.70
C THR A 3 -11.45 -12.73 -20.81
N MET A 4 -12.23 -12.88 -19.77
CA MET A 4 -12.42 -11.86 -18.74
C MET A 4 -11.06 -11.66 -18.06
N ASN A 5 -10.58 -10.43 -18.07
CA ASN A 5 -9.28 -10.05 -17.57
C ASN A 5 -9.09 -10.43 -16.10
N VAL A 6 -8.58 -11.62 -15.87
CA VAL A 6 -8.22 -12.17 -14.55
C VAL A 6 -7.30 -11.22 -13.78
N PHE A 7 -6.43 -10.49 -14.51
CA PHE A 7 -5.53 -9.48 -13.93
C PHE A 7 -6.24 -8.25 -13.32
N LYS A 8 -7.42 -7.87 -13.85
CA LYS A 8 -8.20 -6.78 -13.24
C LYS A 8 -8.79 -7.17 -11.89
N ALA A 9 -9.15 -8.45 -11.73
CA ALA A 9 -9.67 -8.98 -10.48
C ALA A 9 -8.58 -9.05 -9.40
N LEU A 10 -7.33 -9.36 -9.77
CA LEU A 10 -6.20 -9.43 -8.84
C LEU A 10 -5.83 -8.05 -8.29
N ALA A 11 -5.76 -7.04 -9.16
CA ALA A 11 -5.51 -5.67 -8.72
C ALA A 11 -6.60 -5.17 -7.76
N LEU A 12 -7.85 -5.52 -8.03
CA LEU A 12 -8.98 -5.16 -7.18
C LEU A 12 -8.92 -5.91 -5.83
N ALA A 13 -8.52 -7.19 -5.81
CA ALA A 13 -8.41 -7.99 -4.58
C ALA A 13 -7.31 -7.46 -3.65
N VAL A 14 -6.15 -7.07 -4.18
CA VAL A 14 -5.07 -6.48 -3.37
C VAL A 14 -5.45 -5.09 -2.86
N ILE A 15 -6.14 -4.28 -3.66
CA ILE A 15 -6.67 -2.99 -3.23
C ILE A 15 -7.72 -3.17 -2.12
N THR A 16 -8.59 -4.16 -2.23
CA THR A 16 -9.59 -4.46 -1.19
C THR A 16 -8.95 -5.00 0.08
N LEU A 17 -7.92 -5.84 0.00
CA LEU A 17 -7.20 -6.32 1.19
C LEU A 17 -6.51 -5.16 1.95
N VAL A 18 -5.86 -4.27 1.22
CA VAL A 18 -5.23 -3.07 1.80
C VAL A 18 -6.28 -2.12 2.37
N ASN A 19 -7.44 -1.99 1.73
CA ASN A 19 -8.53 -1.16 2.22
C ASN A 19 -9.25 -1.78 3.44
N LEU A 20 -9.43 -3.10 3.49
CA LEU A 20 -10.05 -3.78 4.64
C LEU A 20 -9.23 -3.61 5.93
N LEU A 21 -7.91 -3.60 5.85
CA LEU A 21 -7.04 -3.34 7.00
C LEU A 21 -7.12 -1.89 7.49
N ASN A 22 -7.49 -0.95 6.63
CA ASN A 22 -7.59 0.47 6.98
C ASN A 22 -9.02 0.92 7.34
N THR A 23 -10.06 0.24 6.87
CA THR A 23 -11.44 0.68 7.07
C THR A 23 -11.96 0.39 8.48
N GLN A 24 -11.45 -0.62 9.19
CA GLN A 24 -11.88 -0.89 10.57
C GLN A 24 -11.41 0.18 11.57
N ALA A 25 -10.28 0.84 11.31
CA ALA A 25 -9.81 1.95 12.13
C ALA A 25 -10.54 3.28 11.85
N MET A 26 -11.26 3.38 10.74
CA MET A 26 -11.94 4.62 10.31
C MET A 26 -13.40 4.70 10.74
N ALA A 27 -14.02 3.61 11.16
CA ALA A 27 -15.46 3.54 11.47
C ALA A 27 -15.87 4.29 12.74
N GLN A 28 -14.93 4.79 13.55
CA GLN A 28 -15.20 5.50 14.80
C GLN A 28 -14.77 6.96 14.83
N ASN A 29 -14.18 7.50 13.78
CA ASN A 29 -13.63 8.85 13.78
C ASN A 29 -14.21 9.70 12.65
N ASN A 30 -14.37 10.99 12.90
CA ASN A 30 -14.81 12.01 11.94
C ASN A 30 -13.76 12.23 10.83
N PHE A 31 -13.56 11.23 9.97
CA PHE A 31 -12.65 11.32 8.83
C PHE A 31 -13.42 11.44 7.52
N ILE A 32 -12.97 12.34 6.67
CA ILE A 32 -13.48 12.55 5.32
C ILE A 32 -12.36 12.18 4.35
N THR A 33 -12.72 11.46 3.30
CA THR A 33 -11.79 11.00 2.28
C THR A 33 -12.08 11.71 0.96
N ASN A 34 -11.04 12.21 0.30
CA ASN A 34 -11.07 12.70 -1.07
C ASN A 34 -10.10 11.88 -1.94
N GLU A 35 -10.54 11.47 -3.12
CA GLU A 35 -9.77 10.65 -4.04
C GLU A 35 -9.60 11.34 -5.40
N GLU A 36 -8.39 11.24 -5.96
CA GLU A 36 -8.14 11.57 -7.35
C GLU A 36 -8.11 10.28 -8.17
N VAL A 37 -8.93 10.23 -9.23
CA VAL A 37 -9.05 9.07 -10.10
C VAL A 37 -8.56 9.44 -11.50
N LYS A 38 -7.62 8.65 -12.04
CA LYS A 38 -7.16 8.73 -13.44
C LYS A 38 -7.29 7.36 -14.09
N ASN A 39 -7.87 7.30 -15.28
CA ASN A 39 -8.07 6.06 -16.04
C ASN A 39 -8.78 4.95 -15.21
N ASN A 40 -9.78 5.33 -14.42
CA ASN A 40 -10.52 4.46 -13.49
C ASN A 40 -9.67 3.85 -12.37
N LEU A 41 -8.49 4.41 -12.08
CA LEU A 41 -7.62 4.01 -10.98
C LEU A 41 -7.49 5.17 -9.99
N VAL A 42 -7.57 4.89 -8.71
CA VAL A 42 -7.30 5.87 -7.66
C VAL A 42 -5.80 6.13 -7.63
N VAL A 43 -5.36 7.33 -8.03
CA VAL A 43 -3.93 7.69 -8.06
C VAL A 43 -3.50 8.43 -6.79
N SER A 44 -4.44 9.08 -6.11
CA SER A 44 -4.17 9.63 -4.79
C SER A 44 -5.41 9.60 -3.89
N ARG A 45 -5.19 9.64 -2.58
CA ARG A 45 -6.24 9.71 -1.57
C ARG A 45 -5.78 10.60 -0.42
N THR A 46 -6.54 11.63 -0.12
CA THR A 46 -6.31 12.48 1.05
C THR A 46 -7.37 12.22 2.09
N ILE A 47 -6.94 12.03 3.32
CA ILE A 47 -7.81 11.86 4.48
C ILE A 47 -7.71 13.12 5.32
N TYR A 48 -8.86 13.69 5.63
CA TYR A 48 -9.02 14.83 6.51
C TYR A 48 -9.66 14.39 7.82
N LYS A 49 -9.19 14.95 8.91
CA LYS A 49 -9.87 14.84 10.21
C LYS A 49 -10.85 16.01 10.33
N GLN A 50 -12.12 15.71 10.57
CA GLN A 50 -13.14 16.72 10.84
C GLN A 50 -13.13 17.08 12.31
N ASP A 51 -13.11 18.39 12.60
CA ASP A 51 -13.28 18.96 13.93
C ASP A 51 -14.30 20.10 13.81
N GLY A 52 -15.53 19.83 14.29
CA GLY A 52 -16.67 20.70 14.05
C GLY A 52 -16.93 20.93 12.57
N ASN A 53 -16.81 22.17 12.12
CA ASN A 53 -16.98 22.57 10.71
C ASN A 53 -15.64 22.66 9.94
N TYR A 54 -14.52 22.34 10.56
CA TYR A 54 -13.20 22.44 9.95
C TYR A 54 -12.67 21.07 9.55
N LEU A 55 -11.91 21.06 8.43
CA LEU A 55 -11.19 19.89 7.95
C LEU A 55 -9.68 20.14 8.10
N HIS A 56 -9.02 19.25 8.78
CA HIS A 56 -7.57 19.27 8.95
C HIS A 56 -6.94 18.17 8.14
N ASN A 57 -5.86 18.47 7.42
CA ASN A 57 -5.05 17.45 6.75
C ASN A 57 -4.60 16.39 7.76
N HIS A 58 -4.70 15.11 7.39
CA HIS A 58 -4.32 14.00 8.26
C HIS A 58 -3.36 13.03 7.60
N MET A 59 -3.79 12.38 6.51
CA MET A 59 -2.97 11.43 5.74
C MET A 59 -3.15 11.67 4.25
N HIS A 60 -2.07 11.48 3.51
CA HIS A 60 -2.09 11.48 2.06
C HIS A 60 -1.46 10.19 1.54
N TYR A 61 -2.10 9.58 0.56
CA TYR A 61 -1.63 8.36 -0.09
C TYR A 61 -1.47 8.61 -1.58
N GLU A 62 -0.38 8.10 -2.15
CA GLU A 62 -0.14 8.03 -3.59
C GLU A 62 -0.06 6.57 -4.01
N PHE A 63 -0.65 6.25 -5.16
CA PHE A 63 -0.73 4.90 -5.70
C PHE A 63 -0.10 4.86 -7.09
N THR A 64 0.74 3.86 -7.32
CA THR A 64 1.36 3.62 -8.64
C THR A 64 0.99 2.24 -9.12
N TYR A 65 0.73 2.13 -10.42
CA TYR A 65 0.26 0.90 -11.06
C TYR A 65 1.19 0.52 -12.21
N ASP A 66 1.24 -0.78 -12.52
CA ASP A 66 1.92 -1.29 -13.70
C ASP A 66 1.04 -1.19 -14.96
N GLU A 67 1.58 -1.64 -16.11
CA GLU A 67 0.88 -1.65 -17.39
C GLU A 67 -0.38 -2.53 -17.41
N GLN A 68 -0.49 -3.49 -16.47
CA GLN A 68 -1.65 -4.34 -16.28
C GLN A 68 -2.65 -3.76 -15.27
N ASN A 69 -2.47 -2.50 -14.84
CA ASN A 69 -3.27 -1.82 -13.82
C ASN A 69 -3.22 -2.53 -12.43
N ARG A 70 -2.14 -3.23 -12.11
CA ARG A 70 -1.92 -3.80 -10.78
C ARG A 70 -1.17 -2.80 -9.92
N LEU A 71 -1.55 -2.66 -8.65
CA LEU A 71 -0.89 -1.76 -7.71
C LEU A 71 0.54 -2.24 -7.45
N ILE A 72 1.54 -1.42 -7.77
CA ILE A 72 2.95 -1.72 -7.50
C ILE A 72 3.54 -0.92 -6.35
N SER A 73 2.93 0.23 -6.00
CA SER A 73 3.38 1.03 -4.86
C SER A 73 2.23 1.80 -4.23
N LYS A 74 2.28 1.91 -2.91
CA LYS A 74 1.49 2.82 -2.09
C LYS A 74 2.43 3.58 -1.17
N THR A 75 2.52 4.89 -1.33
CA THR A 75 3.29 5.77 -0.44
C THR A 75 2.33 6.55 0.43
N ALA A 76 2.62 6.63 1.72
CA ALA A 76 1.85 7.39 2.69
C ALA A 76 2.67 8.55 3.24
N SER A 77 2.02 9.71 3.36
CA SER A 77 2.55 10.88 4.04
C SER A 77 1.58 11.32 5.14
N LYS A 78 2.12 11.81 6.24
CA LYS A 78 1.37 12.36 7.35
C LYS A 78 1.52 13.88 7.36
N TRP A 79 0.44 14.58 7.67
CA TRP A 79 0.49 16.03 7.81
C TRP A 79 1.18 16.42 9.11
N ASP A 80 2.15 17.31 9.00
CA ASP A 80 2.76 18.00 10.14
C ASP A 80 2.30 19.45 10.14
N GLY A 81 1.38 19.78 11.04
CA GLY A 81 0.83 21.12 11.20
C GLY A 81 1.81 22.14 11.79
N THR A 82 2.96 21.69 12.33
CA THR A 82 3.97 22.60 12.89
C THR A 82 4.79 23.27 11.78
N VAL A 83 5.07 22.49 10.73
CA VAL A 83 5.88 22.96 9.58
C VAL A 83 5.03 23.14 8.32
N ASP A 84 3.73 22.88 8.41
CA ASP A 84 2.74 23.02 7.33
C ASP A 84 3.12 22.23 6.07
N LYS A 85 3.50 20.94 6.28
CA LYS A 85 4.00 20.04 5.21
C LYS A 85 3.54 18.61 5.36
N TRP A 86 3.48 17.90 4.23
CA TRP A 86 3.38 16.45 4.17
C TRP A 86 4.77 15.84 4.43
N ILE A 87 4.86 15.02 5.47
CA ILE A 87 6.09 14.28 5.83
C ILE A 87 5.90 12.82 5.42
N PRO A 88 6.83 12.23 4.65
CA PRO A 88 6.77 10.82 4.32
C PRO A 88 6.65 9.95 5.57
N TYR A 89 5.84 8.89 5.52
CA TYR A 89 5.56 8.06 6.69
C TYR A 89 5.92 6.59 6.47
N PHE A 90 5.35 5.98 5.42
CA PHE A 90 5.71 4.63 5.01
C PHE A 90 5.50 4.42 3.51
N GLN A 91 6.11 3.36 2.98
CA GLN A 91 5.88 2.87 1.63
C GLN A 91 5.59 1.38 1.67
N MET A 92 4.61 0.95 0.88
CA MET A 92 4.35 -0.44 0.52
C MET A 92 4.66 -0.63 -0.95
N THR A 93 5.38 -1.69 -1.29
CA THR A 93 5.60 -2.10 -2.68
C THR A 93 5.10 -3.52 -2.90
N TYR A 94 4.62 -3.80 -4.09
CA TYR A 94 4.00 -5.08 -4.43
C TYR A 94 4.73 -5.70 -5.62
N ARG A 95 5.12 -6.96 -5.51
CA ARG A 95 5.69 -7.77 -6.57
C ARG A 95 4.77 -8.96 -6.82
N TYR A 96 4.43 -9.17 -8.08
CA TYR A 96 3.53 -10.22 -8.52
C TYR A 96 4.31 -11.36 -9.15
N GLU A 97 4.24 -12.54 -8.59
CA GLU A 97 4.78 -13.78 -9.11
C GLU A 97 3.64 -14.72 -9.54
N ALA A 98 3.97 -15.90 -10.08
CA ALA A 98 2.94 -16.77 -10.70
C ALA A 98 1.74 -17.03 -9.77
N ASN A 99 1.99 -17.43 -8.53
CA ASN A 99 0.96 -17.80 -7.55
C ASN A 99 1.09 -17.01 -6.24
N GLU A 100 1.83 -15.90 -6.26
CA GLU A 100 2.12 -15.13 -5.05
C GLU A 100 2.08 -13.63 -5.31
N VAL A 101 1.71 -12.88 -4.28
CA VAL A 101 1.93 -11.44 -4.21
C VAL A 101 2.82 -11.16 -3.01
N ILE A 102 3.95 -10.54 -3.25
CA ILE A 102 4.90 -10.18 -2.21
C ILE A 102 4.75 -8.69 -1.93
N MET A 103 4.31 -8.38 -0.73
CA MET A 103 4.20 -7.00 -0.23
C MET A 103 5.40 -6.70 0.66
N SER A 104 6.12 -5.65 0.34
CA SER A 104 7.20 -5.12 1.18
C SER A 104 6.77 -3.81 1.84
N TYR A 105 6.97 -3.69 3.14
CA TYR A 105 6.68 -2.49 3.92
C TYR A 105 7.97 -1.85 4.41
N ALA A 106 8.13 -0.55 4.19
CA ALA A 106 9.26 0.25 4.65
C ALA A 106 8.78 1.51 5.36
N ARG A 107 9.35 1.83 6.54
CA ARG A 107 9.11 3.11 7.22
C ARG A 107 10.05 4.19 6.70
N TRP A 108 9.59 5.42 6.74
CA TRP A 108 10.44 6.58 6.53
C TRP A 108 11.42 6.74 7.70
N SER A 109 12.67 7.02 7.38
CA SER A 109 13.73 7.39 8.33
C SER A 109 14.08 8.86 8.15
N GLU A 110 13.73 9.69 9.11
CA GLU A 110 14.02 11.13 9.07
C GLU A 110 15.53 11.40 9.08
N SER A 111 16.30 10.60 9.83
CA SER A 111 17.74 10.74 9.92
C SER A 111 18.50 10.40 8.63
N GLN A 112 17.93 9.55 7.80
CA GLN A 112 18.52 9.10 6.53
C GLN A 112 17.83 9.75 5.31
N GLU A 113 16.73 10.47 5.53
CA GLU A 113 15.87 11.07 4.48
C GLU A 113 15.50 10.06 3.37
N THR A 114 15.20 8.83 3.78
CA THR A 114 14.82 7.73 2.87
C THR A 114 13.95 6.69 3.55
N PHE A 115 13.31 5.83 2.77
CA PHE A 115 12.62 4.66 3.31
C PHE A 115 13.63 3.60 3.76
N SER A 116 13.37 2.97 4.92
CA SER A 116 14.22 1.95 5.51
C SER A 116 14.55 0.83 4.51
N LYS A 117 15.81 0.38 4.54
CA LYS A 117 16.26 -0.79 3.78
C LYS A 117 15.78 -2.10 4.44
N ASP A 118 15.55 -2.07 5.75
CA ASP A 118 15.01 -3.22 6.52
C ASP A 118 13.50 -3.31 6.29
N LYS A 119 13.14 -3.88 5.14
CA LYS A 119 11.74 -4.07 4.75
C LYS A 119 11.17 -5.29 5.45
N LYS A 120 9.90 -5.15 5.89
CA LYS A 120 9.10 -6.30 6.30
C LYS A 120 8.37 -6.81 5.09
N GLU A 121 8.53 -8.09 4.77
CA GLU A 121 7.85 -8.71 3.64
C GLU A 121 6.73 -9.64 4.12
N THR A 122 5.62 -9.60 3.41
CA THR A 122 4.49 -10.51 3.58
C THR A 122 4.21 -11.14 2.22
N VAL A 123 4.21 -12.46 2.18
CA VAL A 123 3.85 -13.24 0.99
C VAL A 123 2.40 -13.66 1.11
N TYR A 124 1.61 -13.39 0.09
CA TYR A 124 0.23 -13.84 -0.07
C TYR A 124 0.20 -14.94 -1.12
N GLU A 125 -0.15 -16.16 -0.72
CA GLU A 125 -0.35 -17.29 -1.64
C GLU A 125 -1.70 -17.18 -2.32
N LEU A 126 -1.74 -17.39 -3.63
CA LEU A 126 -2.94 -17.28 -4.45
C LEU A 126 -3.38 -18.67 -4.90
N ASN A 127 -4.69 -18.90 -4.95
CA ASN A 127 -5.26 -20.08 -5.62
C ASN A 127 -5.34 -19.87 -7.14
N GLU A 128 -5.83 -20.89 -7.86
CA GLU A 128 -6.01 -20.88 -9.31
C GLU A 128 -6.90 -19.74 -9.84
N ASN A 129 -7.73 -19.17 -8.98
CA ASN A 129 -8.57 -18.00 -9.29
C ASN A 129 -7.94 -16.66 -8.90
N ASN A 130 -6.64 -16.64 -8.53
CA ASN A 130 -5.90 -15.49 -8.03
C ASN A 130 -6.50 -14.87 -6.75
N ILE A 131 -7.12 -15.70 -5.90
CA ILE A 131 -7.64 -15.27 -4.60
C ILE A 131 -6.62 -15.63 -3.53
N PRO A 132 -6.25 -14.70 -2.64
CA PRO A 132 -5.37 -15.01 -1.51
C PRO A 132 -6.00 -16.04 -0.59
N VAL A 133 -5.28 -17.14 -0.34
CA VAL A 133 -5.73 -18.27 0.51
C VAL A 133 -4.87 -18.44 1.75
N ALA A 134 -3.66 -17.93 1.73
CA ALA A 134 -2.75 -17.91 2.88
C ALA A 134 -1.85 -16.68 2.86
N CYS A 135 -1.29 -16.31 3.99
CA CYS A 135 -0.24 -15.30 4.08
C CYS A 135 0.75 -15.66 5.18
N HIS A 136 2.01 -15.33 4.95
CA HIS A 136 3.06 -15.45 5.95
C HIS A 136 4.04 -14.27 5.87
N GLN A 137 4.65 -13.93 7.00
CA GLN A 137 5.69 -12.91 7.04
C GLN A 137 7.04 -13.56 6.80
N VAL A 138 7.82 -12.98 5.90
CA VAL A 138 9.23 -13.33 5.72
C VAL A 138 10.02 -12.42 6.67
N THR A 139 10.49 -12.99 7.78
CA THR A 139 11.48 -12.32 8.62
C THR A 139 12.80 -12.35 7.86
N GLY A 140 13.32 -11.15 7.55
CA GLY A 140 14.56 -11.02 6.79
C GLY A 140 15.67 -11.86 7.39
N ILE A 141 16.14 -12.85 6.61
CA ILE A 141 17.42 -13.46 6.85
C ILE A 141 18.45 -12.38 6.49
N PRO A 142 19.35 -11.99 7.41
CA PRO A 142 20.46 -11.12 7.03
C PRO A 142 21.19 -11.77 5.85
N ALA A 143 21.55 -10.96 4.87
CA ALA A 143 22.31 -11.38 3.69
C ALA A 143 23.70 -11.90 4.10
N LEU A 144 23.78 -13.11 4.61
CA LEU A 144 25.00 -13.80 5.07
C LEU A 144 25.09 -15.22 4.51
N ILE A 145 24.57 -15.47 3.29
CA ILE A 145 24.97 -16.66 2.52
C ILE A 145 25.06 -16.29 1.03
N ALA A 146 25.97 -15.44 0.69
CA ALA A 146 26.41 -15.28 -0.71
C ALA A 146 27.93 -15.29 -0.78
N GLU A 147 28.57 -16.24 -0.07
CA GLU A 147 29.98 -16.63 -0.30
C GLU A 147 30.24 -18.04 0.22
N ARG A 148 29.88 -19.02 -0.58
CA ARG A 148 30.61 -20.29 -0.71
C ARG A 148 30.39 -20.84 -2.09
N ARG A 149 31.37 -20.51 -2.95
CA ARG A 149 31.96 -21.28 -4.07
C ARG A 149 31.07 -22.35 -4.73
#